data_304f16169df8c7c59ab2e6b329564cd6
#
_entry.id   304f16169df8c7c59ab2e6b329564cd6
#
_cell.length_a   1.000
_cell.length_b   1.000
_cell.length_c   1.000
_cell.angle_alpha   90.00
_cell.angle_beta   90.00
_cell.angle_gamma   90.00
#
_symmetry.space_group_name_H-M   'P 1'
#
loop_
_entity.id
_entity.type
_entity.pdbx_description
1 polymer ?
#
loop_
_entity_poly.entity_id
_entity_poly.type
_entity_poly.pdbx_seq_one_letter_code
_entity_poly.pdbx_strand_id
1 'polypeptide(L)'
;SSVRQVSQKQKITEGVGEDKDILALYQDETEAVVQVFFVRDGKLIGREHYYMTHVPENNKPAILQDFVKQFYAGTPFIPRELMLQYEIEDAELIEKWLSERKGSRVYLKVPKIGSKEKLVELAAQNAKLILSQDREKLKREEGRTIGAVKEISDLLKLPLTGTARMEAYDISNINGFENVGSMVVYEKGKPKRSDYRKFKIKSV
;
A
#
# COMPACT_ATOMS: atom_id res chain seq x y z
N SER A 1 11.86 -23.18 3.30
CA SER A 1 10.60 -23.62 3.92
C SER A 1 9.46 -22.88 3.23
N SER A 2 8.78 -23.59 2.35
CA SER A 2 7.72 -23.08 1.48
C SER A 2 6.50 -22.73 2.34
N VAL A 3 6.18 -21.45 2.41
CA VAL A 3 4.84 -21.03 2.82
C VAL A 3 3.91 -21.37 1.65
N ARG A 4 3.20 -22.48 1.77
CA ARG A 4 2.10 -22.80 0.88
C ARG A 4 1.07 -21.67 0.99
N GLN A 5 1.00 -20.84 -0.03
CA GLN A 5 -0.18 -20.04 -0.29
C GLN A 5 -1.35 -21.01 -0.47
N VAL A 6 -2.21 -21.05 0.54
CA VAL A 6 -3.50 -21.72 0.41
C VAL A 6 -4.34 -20.84 -0.50
N SER A 7 -4.18 -21.05 -1.80
CA SER A 7 -5.11 -20.60 -2.81
C SER A 7 -6.36 -21.46 -2.68
N GLN A 8 -7.22 -21.15 -1.70
CA GLN A 8 -8.58 -21.60 -1.77
C GLN A 8 -9.23 -20.89 -2.95
N LYS A 9 -9.33 -21.60 -4.06
CA LYS A 9 -10.25 -21.27 -5.14
C LYS A 9 -11.67 -21.38 -4.59
N GLN A 10 -12.10 -20.33 -3.88
CA GLN A 10 -13.50 -20.18 -3.54
C GLN A 10 -14.22 -19.90 -4.85
N LYS A 11 -14.94 -20.89 -5.37
CA LYS A 11 -15.89 -20.72 -6.46
C LYS A 11 -16.99 -19.79 -5.99
N ILE A 12 -16.83 -18.51 -6.25
CA ILE A 12 -17.91 -17.54 -6.12
C ILE A 12 -18.73 -17.68 -7.39
N THR A 13 -19.68 -18.63 -7.37
CA THR A 13 -20.67 -18.79 -8.41
C THR A 13 -21.92 -18.03 -7.98
N GLU A 14 -21.98 -16.74 -8.33
CA GLU A 14 -23.20 -15.97 -8.30
C GLU A 14 -23.47 -15.45 -9.70
N GLY A 15 -24.66 -15.67 -10.22
CA GLY A 15 -25.31 -15.12 -11.40
C GLY A 15 -24.46 -14.86 -12.65
N VAL A 16 -24.81 -15.48 -13.75
CA VAL A 16 -24.23 -15.19 -15.08
C VAL A 16 -24.48 -13.71 -15.39
N GLY A 17 -23.40 -12.96 -15.74
CA GLY A 17 -23.48 -11.56 -16.20
C GLY A 17 -23.38 -10.48 -15.13
N GLU A 18 -22.99 -10.80 -13.88
CA GLU A 18 -22.83 -9.79 -12.83
C GLU A 18 -21.38 -9.30 -12.70
N ASP A 19 -21.19 -8.02 -13.02
CA ASP A 19 -19.94 -7.31 -12.75
C ASP A 19 -20.08 -6.49 -11.46
N LYS A 20 -19.20 -6.73 -10.52
CA LYS A 20 -19.18 -6.01 -9.24
C LYS A 20 -17.76 -5.80 -8.74
N ASP A 21 -17.55 -4.71 -8.03
CA ASP A 21 -16.36 -4.47 -7.24
C ASP A 21 -16.72 -4.50 -5.75
N ILE A 22 -15.88 -5.12 -4.94
CA ILE A 22 -16.07 -5.25 -3.50
C ILE A 22 -14.99 -4.43 -2.84
N LEU A 23 -15.39 -3.45 -2.05
CA LEU A 23 -14.49 -2.49 -1.43
C LEU A 23 -14.65 -2.54 0.10
N ALA A 24 -13.57 -2.81 0.77
CA ALA A 24 -13.50 -2.77 2.22
C ALA A 24 -12.17 -2.20 2.69
N LEU A 25 -12.13 -1.66 3.89
CA LEU A 25 -10.93 -1.09 4.46
C LEU A 25 -10.64 -1.60 5.86
N TYR A 26 -9.39 -1.53 6.22
CA TYR A 26 -8.92 -1.58 7.59
C TYR A 26 -8.11 -0.33 7.89
N GLN A 27 -8.40 0.30 9.02
CA GLN A 27 -7.71 1.49 9.50
C GLN A 27 -7.04 1.19 10.84
N ASP A 28 -5.83 1.68 11.02
CA ASP A 28 -5.21 1.84 12.32
C ASP A 28 -5.04 3.34 12.66
N GLU A 29 -4.16 3.68 13.59
CA GLU A 29 -4.05 5.05 14.13
C GLU A 29 -3.73 6.12 13.08
N THR A 30 -2.95 5.79 12.04
CA THR A 30 -2.40 6.77 11.10
C THR A 30 -2.66 6.47 9.63
N GLU A 31 -2.98 5.23 9.31
CA GLU A 31 -3.09 4.76 7.94
C GLU A 31 -4.31 3.86 7.75
N ALA A 32 -4.80 3.80 6.53
CA ALA A 32 -5.80 2.83 6.14
C ALA A 32 -5.37 2.09 4.87
N VAL A 33 -5.78 0.85 4.75
CA VAL A 33 -5.68 0.07 3.52
C VAL A 33 -7.08 -0.22 3.03
N VAL A 34 -7.34 0.10 1.76
CA VAL A 34 -8.56 -0.29 1.05
C VAL A 34 -8.23 -1.48 0.17
N GLN A 35 -8.95 -2.58 0.35
CA GLN A 35 -8.91 -3.76 -0.51
C GLN A 35 -10.04 -3.69 -1.50
N VAL A 36 -9.74 -3.93 -2.78
CA VAL A 36 -10.71 -4.05 -3.86
C VAL A 36 -10.65 -5.46 -4.43
N PHE A 37 -11.79 -6.11 -4.55
CA PHE A 37 -11.96 -7.35 -5.31
C PHE A 37 -12.73 -7.06 -6.58
N PHE A 38 -12.23 -7.52 -7.72
CA PHE A 38 -12.86 -7.36 -9.01
C PHE A 38 -13.57 -8.66 -9.41
N VAL A 39 -14.90 -8.60 -9.51
CA VAL A 39 -15.75 -9.71 -9.98
C VAL A 39 -16.30 -9.35 -11.35
N ARG A 40 -16.06 -10.22 -12.33
CA ARG A 40 -16.57 -10.07 -13.70
C ARG A 40 -17.22 -11.37 -14.12
N ASP A 41 -18.42 -11.26 -14.66
CA ASP A 41 -19.25 -12.41 -15.04
C ASP A 41 -19.36 -13.45 -13.91
N GLY A 42 -19.59 -12.95 -12.68
CA GLY A 42 -19.69 -13.76 -11.46
C GLY A 42 -18.39 -14.40 -10.96
N LYS A 43 -17.24 -14.10 -11.57
CA LYS A 43 -15.93 -14.68 -11.21
C LYS A 43 -15.01 -13.60 -10.63
N LEU A 44 -14.30 -13.95 -9.55
CA LEU A 44 -13.22 -13.11 -9.04
C LEU A 44 -12.03 -13.16 -10.02
N ILE A 45 -11.78 -12.06 -10.71
CA ILE A 45 -10.71 -11.95 -11.70
C ILE A 45 -9.43 -11.31 -11.18
N GLY A 46 -9.51 -10.57 -10.08
CA GLY A 46 -8.36 -9.89 -9.49
C GLY A 46 -8.65 -9.23 -8.16
N ARG A 47 -7.59 -8.80 -7.53
CA ARG A 47 -7.62 -8.03 -6.28
C ARG A 47 -6.49 -7.03 -6.27
N GLU A 48 -6.74 -5.85 -5.72
CA GLU A 48 -5.75 -4.80 -5.50
C GLU A 48 -5.97 -4.14 -4.15
N HIS A 49 -4.92 -3.56 -3.60
CA HIS A 49 -5.00 -2.82 -2.36
C HIS A 49 -4.33 -1.45 -2.51
N TYR A 50 -4.84 -0.49 -1.74
CA TYR A 50 -4.40 0.90 -1.81
C TYR A 50 -4.20 1.45 -0.40
N TYR A 51 -3.12 2.19 -0.21
CA TYR A 51 -2.83 2.88 1.04
C TYR A 51 -3.46 4.27 1.03
N MET A 52 -4.13 4.60 2.13
CA MET A 52 -4.67 5.93 2.38
C MET A 52 -3.91 6.53 3.56
N THR A 53 -3.25 7.66 3.34
CA THR A 53 -2.51 8.40 4.36
C THR A 53 -3.27 9.67 4.77
N HIS A 54 -2.98 10.20 5.95
CA HIS A 54 -3.66 11.37 6.50
C HIS A 54 -5.18 11.21 6.60
N VAL A 55 -5.60 10.01 6.98
CA VAL A 55 -7.01 9.68 7.13
C VAL A 55 -7.58 10.25 8.43
N PRO A 56 -8.84 10.70 8.44
CA PRO A 56 -9.49 11.16 9.66
C PRO A 56 -9.62 10.01 10.66
N GLU A 57 -9.33 10.29 11.92
CA GLU A 57 -9.52 9.32 12.99
C GLU A 57 -10.99 8.89 13.08
N ASN A 58 -11.21 7.58 13.20
CA ASN A 58 -12.52 6.97 13.44
C ASN A 58 -13.65 7.32 12.45
N ASN A 59 -13.33 7.72 11.23
CA ASN A 59 -14.35 7.96 10.19
C ASN A 59 -14.15 7.07 8.96
N LYS A 60 -14.29 5.77 9.15
CA LYS A 60 -14.14 4.76 8.08
C LYS A 60 -15.09 4.98 6.89
N PRO A 61 -16.38 5.38 7.08
CA PRO A 61 -17.25 5.71 5.95
C PRO A 61 -16.71 6.85 5.08
N ALA A 62 -16.17 7.92 5.68
CA ALA A 62 -15.60 9.03 4.92
C ALA A 62 -14.37 8.61 4.13
N ILE A 63 -13.48 7.80 4.72
CA ILE A 63 -12.30 7.25 4.03
C ILE A 63 -12.74 6.42 2.82
N LEU A 64 -13.74 5.56 3.00
CA LEU A 64 -14.25 4.73 1.91
C LEU A 64 -14.89 5.57 0.81
N GLN A 65 -15.64 6.61 1.17
CA GLN A 65 -16.24 7.55 0.23
C GLN A 65 -15.18 8.28 -0.61
N ASP A 66 -14.15 8.82 0.03
CA ASP A 66 -13.06 9.52 -0.66
C ASP A 66 -12.30 8.57 -1.59
N PHE A 67 -12.06 7.35 -1.15
CA PHE A 67 -11.47 6.33 -2.00
C PHE A 67 -12.32 6.04 -3.23
N VAL A 68 -13.62 5.82 -3.08
CA VAL A 68 -14.55 5.55 -4.20
C VAL A 68 -14.53 6.70 -5.20
N LYS A 69 -14.58 7.94 -4.74
CA LYS A 69 -14.52 9.13 -5.60
C LYS A 69 -13.21 9.18 -6.40
N GLN A 70 -12.07 9.01 -5.74
CA GLN A 70 -10.75 9.07 -6.39
C GLN A 70 -10.51 7.89 -7.33
N PHE A 71 -10.83 6.69 -6.91
CA PHE A 71 -10.60 5.47 -7.68
C PHE A 71 -11.40 5.47 -8.98
N TYR A 72 -12.71 5.71 -8.89
CA TYR A 72 -13.57 5.70 -10.08
C TYR A 72 -13.45 6.96 -10.94
N ALA A 73 -12.88 8.06 -10.43
CA ALA A 73 -12.52 9.20 -11.28
C ALA A 73 -11.45 8.83 -12.32
N GLY A 74 -10.49 7.99 -11.93
CA GLY A 74 -9.37 7.57 -12.79
C GLY A 74 -9.56 6.23 -13.50
N THR A 75 -10.56 5.45 -13.14
CA THR A 75 -10.77 4.08 -13.66
C THR A 75 -11.66 4.11 -14.91
N PRO A 76 -11.24 3.50 -16.03
CA PRO A 76 -12.04 3.50 -17.27
C PRO A 76 -13.25 2.56 -17.20
N PHE A 77 -13.17 1.49 -16.41
CA PHE A 77 -14.24 0.52 -16.27
C PHE A 77 -15.03 0.74 -14.98
N ILE A 78 -16.35 0.84 -15.08
CA ILE A 78 -17.27 0.96 -13.95
C ILE A 78 -18.17 -0.28 -13.94
N PRO A 79 -18.17 -1.09 -12.86
CA PRO A 79 -19.05 -2.25 -12.75
C PRO A 79 -20.51 -1.83 -12.56
N ARG A 80 -21.42 -2.77 -12.66
CA ARG A 80 -22.84 -2.53 -12.39
C ARG A 80 -23.13 -2.31 -10.90
N GLU A 81 -22.36 -2.95 -10.03
CA GLU A 81 -22.57 -2.92 -8.58
C GLU A 81 -21.26 -2.70 -7.84
N LEU A 82 -21.28 -1.79 -6.87
CA LEU A 82 -20.24 -1.64 -5.87
C LEU A 82 -20.77 -2.18 -4.53
N MET A 83 -20.09 -3.15 -3.95
CA MET A 83 -20.37 -3.63 -2.61
C MET A 83 -19.41 -2.98 -1.63
N LEU A 84 -19.93 -2.20 -0.72
CA LEU A 84 -19.21 -1.40 0.25
C LEU A 84 -19.33 -1.99 1.65
N GLN A 85 -18.29 -1.81 2.45
CA GLN A 85 -18.28 -2.22 3.85
C GLN A 85 -19.17 -1.33 4.72
N TYR A 86 -19.28 -0.06 4.40
CA TYR A 86 -20.03 0.96 5.13
C TYR A 86 -20.95 1.73 4.21
N GLU A 87 -22.06 2.20 4.77
CA GLU A 87 -22.86 3.23 4.13
C GLU A 87 -22.05 4.53 4.08
N ILE A 88 -22.08 5.21 2.95
CA ILE A 88 -21.38 6.47 2.72
C ILE A 88 -22.39 7.60 2.55
N GLU A 89 -22.01 8.81 2.97
CA GLU A 89 -22.92 9.95 3.04
C GLU A 89 -23.47 10.35 1.67
N ASP A 90 -22.61 10.43 0.65
CA ASP A 90 -23.00 10.85 -0.70
C ASP A 90 -23.39 9.67 -1.62
N ALA A 91 -23.91 8.56 -1.08
CA ALA A 91 -24.15 7.34 -1.87
C ALA A 91 -25.02 7.58 -3.11
N GLU A 92 -26.12 8.31 -2.98
CA GLU A 92 -27.03 8.61 -4.10
C GLU A 92 -26.35 9.48 -5.17
N LEU A 93 -25.59 10.47 -4.76
CA LEU A 93 -24.86 11.36 -5.66
C LEU A 93 -23.78 10.59 -6.44
N ILE A 94 -23.07 9.71 -5.75
CA ILE A 94 -22.02 8.86 -6.36
C ILE A 94 -22.67 7.84 -7.31
N GLU A 95 -23.78 7.22 -6.94
CA GLU A 95 -24.53 6.32 -7.86
C GLU A 95 -24.94 7.04 -9.14
N LYS A 96 -25.46 8.24 -9.03
CA LYS A 96 -25.86 9.06 -10.18
C LYS A 96 -24.65 9.38 -11.06
N TRP A 97 -23.58 9.89 -10.47
CA TRP A 97 -22.36 10.22 -11.18
C TRP A 97 -21.75 9.03 -11.91
N LEU A 98 -21.66 7.87 -11.25
CA LEU A 98 -21.12 6.65 -11.85
C LEU A 98 -22.04 6.10 -12.95
N SER A 99 -23.36 6.19 -12.76
CA SER A 99 -24.35 5.78 -13.76
C SER A 99 -24.29 6.62 -15.02
N GLU A 100 -24.12 7.94 -14.89
CA GLU A 100 -23.94 8.87 -16.01
C GLU A 100 -22.63 8.55 -16.78
N ARG A 101 -21.53 8.32 -16.07
CA ARG A 101 -20.26 7.97 -16.69
C ARG A 101 -20.28 6.61 -17.40
N LYS A 102 -20.96 5.64 -16.80
CA LYS A 102 -21.10 4.30 -17.38
C LYS A 102 -22.06 4.26 -18.55
N GLY A 103 -23.03 5.17 -18.60
CA GLY A 103 -24.15 5.14 -19.55
C GLY A 103 -25.24 4.10 -19.20
N SER A 104 -25.20 3.55 -17.98
CA SER A 104 -26.19 2.60 -17.45
C SER A 104 -26.19 2.60 -15.93
N ARG A 105 -27.26 2.10 -15.31
CA ARG A 105 -27.43 2.14 -13.87
C ARG A 105 -26.30 1.41 -13.11
N VAL A 106 -25.74 2.11 -12.13
CA VAL A 106 -24.80 1.60 -11.14
C VAL A 106 -25.45 1.60 -9.77
N TYR A 107 -25.20 0.59 -8.96
CA TYR A 107 -25.75 0.46 -7.61
C TYR A 107 -24.64 0.41 -6.57
N LEU A 108 -24.76 1.20 -5.52
CA LEU A 108 -23.97 1.08 -4.31
C LEU A 108 -24.74 0.28 -3.27
N LYS A 109 -24.18 -0.81 -2.77
CA LYS A 109 -24.84 -1.68 -1.80
C LYS A 109 -23.93 -1.98 -0.62
N VAL A 110 -24.51 -2.03 0.56
CA VAL A 110 -23.86 -2.47 1.79
C VAL A 110 -24.53 -3.78 2.22
N PRO A 111 -23.97 -4.94 1.83
CA PRO A 111 -24.56 -6.22 2.20
C PRO A 111 -24.41 -6.47 3.70
N LYS A 112 -25.48 -6.90 4.36
CA LYS A 112 -25.54 -7.15 5.81
C LYS A 112 -25.74 -8.62 6.17
N ILE A 113 -25.96 -9.48 5.17
CA ILE A 113 -26.18 -10.92 5.35
C ILE A 113 -25.73 -11.71 4.12
N GLY A 114 -25.39 -12.98 4.34
CA GLY A 114 -25.19 -13.95 3.26
C GLY A 114 -23.80 -13.93 2.63
N SER A 115 -23.72 -14.48 1.41
CA SER A 115 -22.44 -14.65 0.68
C SER A 115 -21.80 -13.30 0.33
N LYS A 116 -22.60 -12.29 0.03
CA LYS A 116 -22.12 -10.95 -0.32
C LYS A 116 -21.48 -10.23 0.86
N GLU A 117 -22.05 -10.35 2.05
CA GLU A 117 -21.44 -9.84 3.28
C GLU A 117 -20.10 -10.51 3.56
N LYS A 118 -20.05 -11.86 3.43
CA LYS A 118 -18.80 -12.61 3.64
C LYS A 118 -17.68 -12.18 2.71
N LEU A 119 -17.99 -11.76 1.47
CA LEU A 119 -17.00 -11.23 0.55
C LEU A 119 -16.46 -9.87 0.99
N VAL A 120 -17.31 -9.00 1.49
CA VAL A 120 -16.92 -7.70 2.05
C VAL A 120 -16.07 -7.91 3.30
N GLU A 121 -16.46 -8.84 4.16
CA GLU A 121 -15.70 -9.20 5.35
C GLU A 121 -14.32 -9.78 5.01
N LEU A 122 -14.24 -10.65 3.99
CA LEU A 122 -12.98 -11.18 3.49
C LEU A 122 -12.06 -10.08 2.95
N ALA A 123 -12.62 -9.08 2.24
CA ALA A 123 -11.85 -7.94 1.78
C ALA A 123 -11.31 -7.10 2.96
N ALA A 124 -12.10 -6.89 4.00
CA ALA A 124 -11.67 -6.20 5.21
C ALA A 124 -10.57 -6.95 5.95
N GLN A 125 -10.68 -8.28 6.07
CA GLN A 125 -9.65 -9.13 6.67
C GLN A 125 -8.35 -9.08 5.87
N ASN A 126 -8.42 -9.09 4.53
CA ASN A 126 -7.24 -8.93 3.69
C ASN A 126 -6.57 -7.57 3.88
N ALA A 127 -7.34 -6.49 3.94
CA ALA A 127 -6.81 -5.16 4.22
C ALA A 127 -6.06 -5.12 5.56
N LYS A 128 -6.63 -5.72 6.61
CA LYS A 128 -6.00 -5.85 7.92
C LYS A 128 -4.68 -6.63 7.87
N LEU A 129 -4.68 -7.75 7.15
CA LEU A 129 -3.49 -8.60 7.03
C LEU A 129 -2.35 -7.86 6.31
N ILE A 130 -2.65 -7.14 5.24
CA ILE A 130 -1.67 -6.35 4.48
C ILE A 130 -1.03 -5.30 5.40
N LEU A 131 -1.83 -4.50 6.10
CA LEU A 131 -1.32 -3.45 6.97
C LEU A 131 -0.46 -4.02 8.12
N SER A 132 -0.87 -5.14 8.72
CA SER A 132 -0.09 -5.79 9.79
C SER A 132 1.22 -6.40 9.29
N GLN A 133 1.25 -7.03 8.12
CA GLN A 133 2.48 -7.58 7.52
C GLN A 133 3.50 -6.49 7.18
N ASP A 134 3.05 -5.38 6.65
CA ASP A 134 3.94 -4.27 6.32
C ASP A 134 4.53 -3.63 7.57
N ARG A 135 3.75 -3.51 8.64
CA ARG A 135 4.27 -3.04 9.93
C ARG A 135 5.32 -3.98 10.53
N GLU A 136 5.09 -5.27 10.47
CA GLU A 136 6.09 -6.24 10.92
C GLU A 136 7.38 -6.16 10.10
N LYS A 137 7.26 -5.98 8.79
CA LYS A 137 8.42 -5.78 7.91
C LYS A 137 9.19 -4.52 8.29
N LEU A 138 8.51 -3.40 8.48
CA LEU A 138 9.14 -2.14 8.90
C LEU A 138 9.84 -2.28 10.25
N LYS A 139 9.20 -2.90 11.24
CA LYS A 139 9.82 -3.17 12.55
C LYS A 139 11.06 -4.04 12.45
N ARG A 140 11.04 -5.07 11.61
CA ARG A 140 12.22 -5.94 11.36
C ARG A 140 13.36 -5.17 10.69
N GLU A 141 13.05 -4.32 9.72
CA GLU A 141 14.03 -3.46 9.05
C GLU A 141 14.62 -2.43 10.02
N GLU A 142 13.81 -1.82 10.87
CA GLU A 142 14.29 -0.93 11.92
C GLU A 142 15.18 -1.64 12.93
N GLY A 143 14.79 -2.83 13.37
CA GLY A 143 15.60 -3.63 14.29
C GLY A 143 16.95 -4.02 13.70
N ARG A 144 17.00 -4.40 12.43
CA ARG A 144 18.27 -4.69 11.73
C ARG A 144 19.14 -3.45 11.61
N THR A 145 18.55 -2.30 11.34
CA THR A 145 19.24 -1.04 11.17
C THR A 145 19.85 -0.55 12.48
N ILE A 146 19.09 -0.61 13.58
CA ILE A 146 19.58 -0.28 14.93
C ILE A 146 20.71 -1.23 15.34
N GLY A 147 20.55 -2.53 15.06
CA GLY A 147 21.57 -3.54 15.30
C GLY A 147 22.87 -3.24 14.56
N ALA A 148 22.79 -2.92 13.28
CA ALA A 148 23.96 -2.57 12.47
C ALA A 148 24.68 -1.31 12.97
N VAL A 149 23.93 -0.27 13.37
CA VAL A 149 24.55 0.94 13.96
C VAL A 149 25.24 0.60 15.27
N LYS A 150 24.65 -0.26 16.10
CA LYS A 150 25.26 -0.71 17.35
C LYS A 150 26.56 -1.49 17.11
N GLU A 151 26.55 -2.43 16.18
CA GLU A 151 27.77 -3.20 15.83
C GLU A 151 28.91 -2.29 15.35
N ILE A 152 28.60 -1.29 14.52
CA ILE A 152 29.58 -0.31 14.06
C ILE A 152 30.07 0.55 15.25
N SER A 153 29.17 0.96 16.13
CA SER A 153 29.50 1.69 17.35
C SER A 153 30.49 0.92 18.24
N ASP A 154 30.21 -0.36 18.46
CA ASP A 154 31.03 -1.23 19.29
C ASP A 154 32.40 -1.51 18.63
N LEU A 155 32.40 -1.73 17.32
CA LEU A 155 33.62 -2.00 16.54
C LEU A 155 34.57 -0.80 16.52
N LEU A 156 34.00 0.38 16.30
CA LEU A 156 34.80 1.63 16.23
C LEU A 156 35.03 2.27 17.59
N LYS A 157 34.44 1.73 18.67
CA LYS A 157 34.45 2.32 20.02
C LYS A 157 33.97 3.79 20.05
N LEU A 158 33.02 4.10 19.16
CA LEU A 158 32.42 5.43 19.08
C LEU A 158 31.00 5.40 19.67
N PRO A 159 30.60 6.38 20.47
CA PRO A 159 29.25 6.46 21.04
C PRO A 159 28.24 6.88 19.96
N LEU A 160 27.96 6.01 18.98
CA LEU A 160 26.98 6.27 17.94
C LEU A 160 25.58 6.09 18.50
N THR A 161 24.75 7.12 18.35
CA THR A 161 23.32 7.05 18.67
C THR A 161 22.52 6.58 17.46
N GLY A 162 21.27 6.15 17.67
CA GLY A 162 20.38 5.75 16.59
C GLY A 162 20.08 6.87 15.57
N THR A 163 20.49 8.11 15.83
CA THR A 163 20.39 9.27 14.94
C THR A 163 21.69 9.57 14.19
N ALA A 164 22.72 8.74 14.37
CA ALA A 164 24.02 8.98 13.75
C ALA A 164 23.92 9.07 12.22
N ARG A 165 24.60 10.07 11.68
CA ARG A 165 24.87 10.21 10.24
C ARG A 165 26.21 9.58 9.96
N MET A 166 26.24 8.68 8.98
CA MET A 166 27.42 8.00 8.48
C MET A 166 27.59 8.31 7.00
N GLU A 167 28.81 8.62 6.63
CA GLU A 167 29.19 8.88 5.24
C GLU A 167 30.29 7.90 4.84
N ALA A 168 30.13 7.27 3.69
CA ALA A 168 31.17 6.42 3.12
C ALA A 168 31.58 6.98 1.76
N TYR A 169 32.89 7.03 1.55
CA TYR A 169 33.49 7.57 0.34
C TYR A 169 34.22 6.44 -0.40
N ASP A 170 33.92 6.32 -1.68
CA ASP A 170 34.64 5.46 -2.60
C ASP A 170 35.33 6.33 -3.65
N ILE A 171 36.63 6.08 -3.84
CA ILE A 171 37.42 6.79 -4.84
C ILE A 171 37.87 5.78 -5.88
N SER A 172 37.39 5.96 -7.09
CA SER A 172 37.73 5.12 -8.22
C SER A 172 38.38 5.94 -9.33
N ASN A 173 39.36 5.34 -10.02
CA ASN A 173 39.94 5.92 -11.23
C ASN A 173 39.70 4.96 -12.42
N ILE A 174 39.51 5.51 -13.58
CA ILE A 174 39.41 4.75 -14.83
C ILE A 174 40.72 4.93 -15.58
N ASN A 175 41.56 3.91 -15.54
CA ASN A 175 42.86 3.84 -16.30
C ASN A 175 43.75 5.06 -16.13
N GLY A 176 43.83 5.64 -14.94
CA GLY A 176 44.71 6.78 -14.68
C GLY A 176 44.18 8.13 -15.19
N PHE A 177 43.03 8.15 -15.81
CA PHE A 177 42.35 9.37 -16.25
C PHE A 177 41.04 9.53 -15.46
N GLU A 178 40.80 10.73 -14.91
CA GLU A 178 39.63 11.12 -14.14
C GLU A 178 39.39 10.33 -12.85
N ASN A 179 39.86 10.86 -11.74
CA ASN A 179 39.49 10.38 -10.42
C ASN A 179 38.08 10.84 -10.07
N VAL A 180 37.20 9.89 -9.75
CA VAL A 180 35.84 10.15 -9.31
C VAL A 180 35.65 9.67 -7.89
N GLY A 181 35.18 10.54 -7.02
CA GLY A 181 34.72 10.18 -5.68
C GLY A 181 33.23 10.05 -5.65
N SER A 182 32.72 9.00 -5.03
CA SER A 182 31.30 8.87 -4.70
C SER A 182 31.11 8.86 -3.19
N MET A 183 30.07 9.54 -2.74
CA MET A 183 29.66 9.59 -1.33
C MET A 183 28.29 8.99 -1.19
N VAL A 184 28.18 8.01 -0.32
CA VAL A 184 26.90 7.47 0.13
C VAL A 184 26.66 7.89 1.57
N VAL A 185 25.41 8.18 1.89
CA VAL A 185 25.02 8.69 3.20
C VAL A 185 23.98 7.78 3.82
N TYR A 186 24.19 7.46 5.09
CA TYR A 186 23.24 6.77 5.95
C TYR A 186 22.87 7.70 7.10
N GLU A 187 21.60 7.81 7.37
CA GLU A 187 21.07 8.56 8.52
C GLU A 187 20.07 7.68 9.24
N LYS A 188 20.19 7.60 10.56
CA LYS A 188 19.41 6.67 11.39
C LYS A 188 19.52 5.22 10.88
N GLY A 189 20.70 4.84 10.37
CA GLY A 189 20.99 3.52 9.82
C GLY A 189 20.29 3.18 8.49
N LYS A 190 19.64 4.11 7.84
CA LYS A 190 18.99 3.94 6.53
C LYS A 190 19.69 4.76 5.45
N PRO A 191 19.75 4.28 4.19
CA PRO A 191 20.30 5.06 3.10
C PRO A 191 19.54 6.36 2.87
N LYS A 192 20.23 7.50 2.93
CA LYS A 192 19.68 8.81 2.61
C LYS A 192 20.09 9.22 1.20
N ARG A 193 19.43 8.69 0.21
CA ARG A 193 19.78 8.84 -1.20
C ARG A 193 19.78 10.29 -1.69
N SER A 194 18.98 11.17 -1.09
CA SER A 194 18.99 12.61 -1.39
C SER A 194 20.35 13.27 -1.15
N ASP A 195 21.13 12.71 -0.24
CA ASP A 195 22.43 13.26 0.16
C ASP A 195 23.62 12.60 -0.55
N TYR A 196 23.38 11.64 -1.43
CA TYR A 196 24.44 11.03 -2.24
C TYR A 196 25.06 12.05 -3.17
N ARG A 197 26.40 12.02 -3.29
CA ARG A 197 27.14 12.95 -4.14
C ARG A 197 28.18 12.20 -4.98
N LYS A 198 28.46 12.76 -6.15
CA LYS A 198 29.57 12.38 -6.99
C LYS A 198 30.49 13.58 -7.14
N PHE A 199 31.77 13.36 -6.98
CA PHE A 199 32.81 14.38 -7.05
C PHE A 199 33.79 14.07 -8.19
N LYS A 200 34.10 15.05 -9.00
CA LYS A 200 35.26 14.98 -9.89
C LYS A 200 36.46 15.45 -9.09
N ILE A 201 37.43 14.56 -8.83
CA ILE A 201 38.64 14.89 -8.11
C ILE A 201 39.62 15.48 -9.10
N LYS A 202 39.90 16.75 -8.92
CA LYS A 202 40.98 17.41 -9.69
C LYS A 202 42.29 17.01 -9.04
N SER A 203 43.22 16.39 -9.79
CA SER A 203 44.58 16.18 -9.32
C SER A 203 45.20 17.53 -8.99
N VAL A 204 45.82 17.61 -7.84
CA VAL A 204 46.70 18.71 -7.45
C VAL A 204 48.01 18.57 -8.22
#